data_ea3cd55cf93c9e3e84d54372269ae692
#
_entry.id   ea3cd55cf93c9e3e84d54372269ae692
#
_cell.length_a   1.000
_cell.length_b   1.000
_cell.length_c   1.000
_cell.angle_alpha   90.00
_cell.angle_beta   90.00
_cell.angle_gamma   90.00
#
_symmetry.space_group_name_H-M   'P 1'
#
loop_
_entity.id
_entity.type
_entity.pdbx_description
1 polymer ?
#
loop_
_entity_poly.entity_id
_entity_poly.type
_entity_poly.pdbx_seq_one_letter_code
_entity_poly.pdbx_strand_id
1 'polypeptide(L)'
;MARGAGFKPAVAGAGLLRVAAVQLARKPMKKSRAKSTPARRAARGRDCTLMLLGVCNRDPATTVLCHSNRLADGKGMGLKAPDSAACFGCSDCHDVLDGRRPLPGWMTRQQLEDTFDRATAITQEQLKLEGIAA
;
A
#
# COMPACT_ATOMS: atom_id res chain seq x y z
N MET A 1 50.34 43.34 -54.66
CA MET A 1 50.73 42.24 -53.84
C MET A 1 50.77 42.69 -52.37
N ALA A 2 49.77 42.41 -51.58
CA ALA A 2 49.82 42.67 -50.15
C ALA A 2 49.18 41.46 -49.43
N ARG A 3 49.94 40.85 -48.56
CA ARG A 3 49.58 39.66 -47.85
C ARG A 3 48.69 40.01 -46.65
N GLY A 4 47.55 39.39 -46.53
CA GLY A 4 46.65 39.48 -45.38
C GLY A 4 47.23 38.86 -44.14
N ALA A 5 47.29 39.65 -43.06
CA ALA A 5 47.63 39.15 -41.74
C ALA A 5 46.40 38.44 -41.10
N GLY A 6 46.55 37.14 -40.82
CA GLY A 6 45.52 36.36 -40.16
C GLY A 6 45.37 36.74 -38.70
N PHE A 7 44.17 37.12 -38.34
CA PHE A 7 43.77 37.38 -36.96
C PHE A 7 43.52 36.03 -36.26
N LYS A 8 44.30 35.69 -35.25
CA LYS A 8 44.05 34.55 -34.36
C LYS A 8 43.18 35.00 -33.18
N PRO A 9 41.99 34.46 -32.96
CA PRO A 9 41.26 34.75 -31.73
C PRO A 9 41.91 34.07 -30.54
N ALA A 10 42.16 34.86 -29.51
CA ALA A 10 42.61 34.35 -28.21
C ALA A 10 41.46 33.60 -27.53
N VAL A 11 41.63 32.32 -27.26
CA VAL A 11 40.67 31.52 -26.48
C VAL A 11 40.90 31.87 -25.02
N ALA A 12 40.03 32.68 -24.43
CA ALA A 12 39.99 32.89 -23.01
C ALA A 12 39.50 31.62 -22.35
N GLY A 13 40.37 30.98 -21.58
CA GLY A 13 40.03 29.79 -20.78
C GLY A 13 39.03 30.17 -19.70
N ALA A 14 37.76 29.87 -19.90
CA ALA A 14 36.77 29.88 -18.85
C ALA A 14 37.03 28.69 -17.96
N GLY A 15 37.65 28.93 -16.83
CA GLY A 15 37.79 27.95 -15.77
C GLY A 15 36.41 27.58 -15.22
N LEU A 16 35.86 26.47 -15.69
CA LEU A 16 34.67 25.86 -15.12
C LEU A 16 35.02 25.38 -13.70
N LEU A 17 34.58 26.16 -12.72
CA LEU A 17 34.52 25.68 -11.33
C LEU A 17 33.63 24.44 -11.29
N ARG A 18 34.23 23.27 -11.30
CA ARG A 18 33.55 22.01 -10.98
C ARG A 18 33.13 22.07 -9.51
N VAL A 19 31.88 22.48 -9.29
CA VAL A 19 31.22 22.27 -8.01
C VAL A 19 31.11 20.75 -7.84
N ALA A 20 31.95 20.19 -6.99
CA ALA A 20 31.84 18.80 -6.61
C ALA A 20 30.47 18.62 -5.95
N ALA A 21 29.56 17.93 -6.65
CA ALA A 21 28.28 17.53 -6.09
C ALA A 21 28.58 16.60 -4.91
N VAL A 22 28.45 17.12 -3.69
CA VAL A 22 28.49 16.31 -2.48
C VAL A 22 27.27 15.41 -2.53
N GLN A 23 27.44 14.20 -3.03
CA GLN A 23 26.43 13.16 -2.92
C GLN A 23 26.33 12.78 -1.43
N LEU A 24 25.38 13.41 -0.74
CA LEU A 24 24.94 12.98 0.57
C LEU A 24 24.42 11.55 0.43
N ALA A 25 25.25 10.57 0.79
CA ALA A 25 24.87 9.17 0.86
C ALA A 25 23.70 9.04 1.84
N ARG A 26 22.47 8.96 1.31
CA ARG A 26 21.28 8.70 2.12
C ARG A 26 21.45 7.33 2.75
N LYS A 27 21.60 7.26 4.06
CA LYS A 27 21.60 6.00 4.81
C LYS A 27 20.32 5.24 4.40
N PRO A 28 20.43 3.97 3.97
CA PRO A 28 19.24 3.19 3.66
C PRO A 28 18.36 3.12 4.91
N MET A 29 17.12 3.60 4.80
CA MET A 29 16.15 3.46 5.87
C MET A 29 15.94 1.96 6.11
N LYS A 30 16.30 1.48 7.29
CA LYS A 30 15.97 0.13 7.73
C LYS A 30 14.44 0.02 7.73
N LYS A 31 13.87 -0.68 6.75
CA LYS A 31 12.47 -1.06 6.76
C LYS A 31 12.27 -1.99 7.95
N SER A 32 11.78 -1.47 9.06
CA SER A 32 11.34 -2.33 10.16
C SER A 32 10.18 -3.16 9.63
N ARG A 33 10.34 -4.47 9.56
CA ARG A 33 9.21 -5.37 9.29
C ARG A 33 8.21 -5.15 10.42
N ALA A 34 7.03 -4.63 10.09
CA ALA A 34 5.93 -4.56 11.05
C ALA A 34 5.72 -5.95 11.64
N LYS A 35 5.80 -6.08 12.96
CA LYS A 35 5.56 -7.36 13.65
C LYS A 35 4.15 -7.83 13.28
N SER A 36 4.04 -9.09 12.85
CA SER A 36 2.74 -9.70 12.54
C SER A 36 1.96 -9.87 13.84
N THR A 37 0.78 -9.26 13.93
CA THR A 37 -0.11 -9.39 15.07
C THR A 37 -0.75 -10.80 15.11
N PRO A 38 -1.29 -11.25 16.27
CA PRO A 38 -2.03 -12.52 16.33
C PRO A 38 -3.18 -12.57 15.32
N ALA A 39 -3.96 -11.51 15.19
CA ALA A 39 -5.07 -11.41 14.24
C ALA A 39 -4.61 -11.56 12.77
N ARG A 40 -3.48 -10.94 12.40
CA ARG A 40 -2.90 -11.12 11.06
C ARG A 40 -2.41 -12.53 10.79
N ARG A 41 -1.89 -13.21 11.81
CA ARG A 41 -1.48 -14.61 11.66
C ARG A 41 -2.70 -15.53 11.54
N ALA A 42 -3.77 -15.24 12.30
CA ALA A 42 -5.01 -15.98 12.26
C ALA A 42 -5.71 -15.91 10.90
N ALA A 43 -5.52 -14.86 10.11
CA ALA A 43 -6.12 -14.71 8.78
C ALA A 43 -5.67 -15.78 7.78
N ARG A 44 -4.47 -16.33 7.96
CA ARG A 44 -3.91 -17.31 7.01
C ARG A 44 -4.68 -18.63 7.04
N GLY A 45 -5.10 -19.08 5.87
CA GLY A 45 -5.85 -20.32 5.71
C GLY A 45 -7.33 -20.21 6.12
N ARG A 46 -7.83 -18.98 6.33
CA ARG A 46 -9.24 -18.72 6.65
C ARG A 46 -10.04 -18.40 5.39
N ASP A 47 -11.32 -18.66 5.48
CA ASP A 47 -12.25 -18.25 4.44
C ASP A 47 -12.37 -16.72 4.37
N CYS A 48 -12.54 -16.23 3.15
CA CYS A 48 -12.76 -14.81 2.91
C CYS A 48 -14.13 -14.38 3.46
N THR A 49 -14.19 -13.45 4.42
CA THR A 49 -15.45 -12.92 4.97
C THR A 49 -16.05 -11.79 4.11
N LEU A 50 -15.23 -11.13 3.28
CA LEU A 50 -15.71 -10.13 2.32
C LEU A 50 -16.60 -10.73 1.23
N MET A 51 -16.22 -11.88 0.68
CA MET A 51 -16.97 -12.68 -0.29
C MET A 51 -17.66 -11.85 -1.39
N LEU A 52 -16.95 -10.88 -1.99
CA LEU A 52 -17.50 -10.05 -3.06
C LEU A 52 -17.92 -10.91 -4.24
N LEU A 53 -19.21 -10.81 -4.63
CA LEU A 53 -19.77 -11.62 -5.70
C LEU A 53 -19.05 -11.36 -7.04
N GLY A 54 -18.63 -12.43 -7.73
CA GLY A 54 -17.90 -12.35 -8.99
C GLY A 54 -16.45 -11.84 -8.88
N VAL A 55 -15.95 -11.57 -7.65
CA VAL A 55 -14.58 -11.12 -7.38
C VAL A 55 -13.83 -12.13 -6.52
N CYS A 56 -14.49 -12.64 -5.47
CA CYS A 56 -13.87 -13.52 -4.49
C CYS A 56 -13.31 -14.79 -5.15
N ASN A 57 -12.01 -15.03 -4.99
CA ASN A 57 -11.35 -16.24 -5.53
C ASN A 57 -11.59 -17.49 -4.67
N ARG A 58 -12.14 -17.32 -3.44
CA ARG A 58 -12.42 -18.40 -2.48
C ARG A 58 -11.20 -19.25 -2.11
N ASP A 59 -10.01 -18.71 -2.29
CA ASP A 59 -8.76 -19.40 -1.92
C ASP A 59 -8.28 -18.96 -0.53
N PRO A 60 -8.41 -19.82 0.50
CA PRO A 60 -7.96 -19.51 1.85
C PRO A 60 -6.46 -19.23 1.94
N ALA A 61 -5.65 -19.77 1.01
CA ALA A 61 -4.21 -19.53 1.00
C ALA A 61 -3.86 -18.06 0.72
N THR A 62 -4.75 -17.33 0.04
CA THR A 62 -4.56 -15.90 -0.29
C THR A 62 -5.20 -14.96 0.74
N THR A 63 -5.86 -15.51 1.77
CA THR A 63 -6.58 -14.70 2.77
C THR A 63 -5.61 -13.98 3.71
N VAL A 64 -5.85 -12.69 3.88
CA VAL A 64 -5.11 -11.81 4.78
C VAL A 64 -6.07 -10.96 5.61
N LEU A 65 -5.55 -10.30 6.65
CA LEU A 65 -6.31 -9.31 7.41
C LEU A 65 -6.33 -7.98 6.65
N CYS A 66 -7.50 -7.66 6.07
CA CYS A 66 -7.76 -6.46 5.30
C CYS A 66 -8.25 -5.35 6.22
N HIS A 67 -7.47 -4.26 6.34
CA HIS A 67 -7.79 -3.14 7.21
C HIS A 67 -8.70 -2.13 6.50
N SER A 68 -9.49 -1.43 7.29
CA SER A 68 -10.31 -0.31 6.80
C SER A 68 -9.45 0.75 6.10
N ASN A 69 -10.01 1.32 5.05
CA ASN A 69 -9.44 2.45 4.33
C ASN A 69 -10.07 3.80 4.74
N ARG A 70 -11.00 3.78 5.70
CA ARG A 70 -11.71 4.99 6.15
C ARG A 70 -10.91 5.74 7.21
N LEU A 71 -10.88 7.06 7.11
CA LEU A 71 -10.25 7.94 8.12
C LEU A 71 -10.95 7.81 9.48
N ALA A 72 -12.26 7.61 9.48
CA ALA A 72 -13.06 7.41 10.70
C ALA A 72 -12.60 6.19 11.52
N ASP A 73 -12.03 5.18 10.87
CA ASP A 73 -11.52 3.96 11.50
C ASP A 73 -10.04 4.09 11.92
N GLY A 74 -9.48 5.30 11.92
CA GLY A 74 -8.12 5.56 12.37
C GLY A 74 -7.04 5.38 11.30
N LYS A 75 -7.41 5.21 10.02
CA LYS A 75 -6.44 5.26 8.94
C LYS A 75 -5.92 6.68 8.78
N GLY A 76 -4.60 6.85 8.76
CA GLY A 76 -3.94 8.12 8.48
C GLY A 76 -2.84 7.99 7.45
N MET A 77 -2.17 9.11 7.14
CA MET A 77 -1.02 9.09 6.23
C MET A 77 0.10 8.24 6.82
N GLY A 78 0.37 7.07 6.21
CA GLY A 78 1.35 6.10 6.69
C GLY A 78 0.89 5.24 7.88
N LEU A 79 -0.33 5.44 8.39
CA LEU A 79 -0.93 4.64 9.46
C LEU A 79 -2.02 3.73 8.89
N LYS A 80 -2.01 2.47 9.30
CA LYS A 80 -3.11 1.53 9.04
C LYS A 80 -4.15 1.65 10.16
N ALA A 81 -5.42 1.41 9.82
CA ALA A 81 -6.46 1.22 10.82
C ALA A 81 -6.07 0.08 11.78
N PRO A 82 -6.58 0.06 13.02
CA PRO A 82 -6.34 -1.01 13.98
C PRO A 82 -6.89 -2.36 13.48
N ASP A 83 -6.39 -3.46 14.02
CA ASP A 83 -6.82 -4.80 13.63
C ASP A 83 -8.31 -5.06 13.99
N SER A 84 -8.88 -4.29 14.95
CA SER A 84 -10.32 -4.28 15.27
C SER A 84 -11.21 -3.73 14.15
N ALA A 85 -10.64 -2.91 13.26
CA ALA A 85 -11.31 -2.39 12.07
C ALA A 85 -10.80 -3.12 10.81
N ALA A 86 -10.81 -4.44 10.85
CA ALA A 86 -10.31 -5.28 9.78
C ALA A 86 -11.12 -6.55 9.62
N CYS A 87 -11.13 -7.11 8.40
CA CYS A 87 -11.81 -8.35 8.07
C CYS A 87 -10.87 -9.35 7.38
N PHE A 88 -11.26 -10.61 7.29
CA PHE A 88 -10.57 -11.60 6.46
C PHE A 88 -10.95 -11.42 4.99
N GLY A 89 -9.98 -11.13 4.13
CA GLY A 89 -10.20 -10.96 2.70
C GLY A 89 -9.18 -11.73 1.87
N CYS A 90 -9.64 -12.42 0.82
CA CYS A 90 -8.75 -13.01 -0.16
C CYS A 90 -8.07 -11.91 -1.01
N SER A 91 -7.02 -12.25 -1.75
CA SER A 91 -6.24 -11.29 -2.54
C SER A 91 -7.11 -10.44 -3.47
N ASP A 92 -8.06 -11.05 -4.18
CA ASP A 92 -8.89 -10.34 -5.16
C ASP A 92 -9.88 -9.37 -4.49
N CYS A 93 -10.52 -9.79 -3.39
CA CYS A 93 -11.40 -8.93 -2.60
C CYS A 93 -10.62 -7.77 -1.97
N HIS A 94 -9.40 -8.04 -1.48
CA HIS A 94 -8.52 -7.02 -0.91
C HIS A 94 -8.10 -5.98 -1.94
N ASP A 95 -7.82 -6.40 -3.18
CA ASP A 95 -7.45 -5.47 -4.26
C ASP A 95 -8.59 -4.53 -4.64
N VAL A 96 -9.85 -5.01 -4.61
CA VAL A 96 -11.03 -4.14 -4.80
C VAL A 96 -11.20 -3.18 -3.62
N LEU A 97 -11.05 -3.67 -2.38
CA LEU A 97 -11.16 -2.84 -1.18
C LEU A 97 -10.13 -1.70 -1.18
N ASP A 98 -8.88 -2.00 -1.56
CA ASP A 98 -7.79 -1.02 -1.62
C ASP A 98 -7.80 -0.13 -2.87
N GLY A 99 -8.74 -0.36 -3.80
CA GLY A 99 -8.83 0.38 -5.06
C GLY A 99 -7.74 0.04 -6.08
N ARG A 100 -6.99 -1.05 -5.87
CA ARG A 100 -6.03 -1.57 -6.85
C ARG A 100 -6.72 -2.24 -8.03
N ARG A 101 -7.93 -2.76 -7.79
CA ARG A 101 -8.82 -3.32 -8.79
C ARG A 101 -10.11 -2.50 -8.84
N PRO A 102 -10.68 -2.23 -10.02
CA PRO A 102 -11.90 -1.45 -10.13
C PRO A 102 -13.07 -2.14 -9.41
N LEU A 103 -13.97 -1.32 -8.88
CA LEU A 103 -15.21 -1.78 -8.30
C LEU A 103 -16.06 -2.45 -9.39
N PRO A 104 -16.68 -3.62 -9.13
CA PRO A 104 -17.59 -4.24 -10.09
C PRO A 104 -18.73 -3.29 -10.47
N GLY A 105 -19.12 -3.28 -11.74
CA GLY A 105 -20.14 -2.34 -12.25
C GLY A 105 -21.53 -2.45 -11.61
N TRP A 106 -21.82 -3.57 -10.93
CA TRP A 106 -23.07 -3.79 -10.19
C TRP A 106 -23.01 -3.33 -8.74
N MET A 107 -21.83 -2.91 -8.21
CA MET A 107 -21.61 -2.54 -6.82
C MET A 107 -21.27 -1.06 -6.69
N THR A 108 -21.94 -0.38 -5.77
CA THR A 108 -21.60 0.99 -5.38
C THR A 108 -20.54 1.02 -4.27
N ARG A 109 -19.88 2.17 -4.09
CA ARG A 109 -18.92 2.35 -2.99
C ARG A 109 -19.58 2.13 -1.63
N GLN A 110 -20.81 2.61 -1.44
CA GLN A 110 -21.55 2.42 -0.19
C GLN A 110 -21.81 0.92 0.08
N GLN A 111 -22.20 0.16 -0.94
CA GLN A 111 -22.41 -1.29 -0.80
C GLN A 111 -21.12 -2.04 -0.46
N LEU A 112 -19.97 -1.59 -0.96
CA LEU A 112 -18.68 -2.14 -0.56
C LEU A 112 -18.40 -1.87 0.92
N GLU A 113 -18.65 -0.66 1.39
CA GLU A 113 -18.48 -0.27 2.79
C GLU A 113 -19.39 -1.06 3.72
N ASP A 114 -20.68 -1.20 3.38
CA ASP A 114 -21.64 -2.01 4.14
C ASP A 114 -21.23 -3.49 4.18
N THR A 115 -20.67 -4.00 3.08
CA THR A 115 -20.15 -5.37 3.01
C THR A 115 -18.90 -5.53 3.87
N PHE A 116 -18.02 -4.53 3.87
CA PHE A 116 -16.84 -4.50 4.73
C PHE A 116 -17.22 -4.48 6.21
N ASP A 117 -18.19 -3.69 6.61
CA ASP A 117 -18.64 -3.61 8.01
C ASP A 117 -19.21 -4.96 8.48
N ARG A 118 -20.01 -5.65 7.66
CA ARG A 118 -20.50 -7.01 7.97
C ARG A 118 -19.33 -8.01 8.06
N ALA A 119 -18.42 -7.97 7.11
CA ALA A 119 -17.25 -8.85 7.09
C ALA A 119 -16.36 -8.63 8.32
N THR A 120 -16.21 -7.38 8.74
CA THR A 120 -15.49 -7.00 9.96
C THR A 120 -16.17 -7.58 11.19
N ALA A 121 -17.48 -7.42 11.33
CA ALA A 121 -18.24 -7.98 12.46
C ALA A 121 -18.06 -9.51 12.55
N ILE A 122 -18.18 -10.23 11.44
CA ILE A 122 -17.97 -11.69 11.38
C ILE A 122 -16.55 -12.06 11.80
N THR A 123 -15.56 -11.35 11.27
CA THR A 123 -14.14 -11.59 11.57
C THR A 123 -13.83 -11.37 13.05
N GLN A 124 -14.31 -10.26 13.61
CA GLN A 124 -14.09 -9.92 15.02
C GLN A 124 -14.76 -10.95 15.96
N GLU A 125 -15.93 -11.44 15.61
CA GLU A 125 -16.59 -12.51 16.39
C GLU A 125 -15.78 -13.81 16.33
N GLN A 126 -15.27 -14.21 15.17
CA GLN A 126 -14.41 -15.39 15.03
C GLN A 126 -13.12 -15.26 15.85
N LEU A 127 -12.45 -14.09 15.79
CA LEU A 127 -11.24 -13.84 16.58
C LEU A 127 -11.53 -13.88 18.08
N LYS A 128 -12.65 -13.33 18.52
CA LYS A 128 -13.08 -13.33 19.91
C LYS A 128 -13.35 -14.74 20.42
N LEU A 129 -14.04 -15.57 19.64
CA LEU A 129 -14.31 -16.98 20.01
C LEU A 129 -13.01 -17.79 20.16
N GLU A 130 -11.96 -17.42 19.46
CA GLU A 130 -10.64 -18.04 19.55
C GLU A 130 -9.74 -17.40 20.61
N GLY A 131 -10.22 -16.39 21.34
CA GLY A 131 -9.43 -15.68 22.36
C GLY A 131 -8.31 -14.82 21.78
N ILE A 132 -8.41 -14.42 20.51
CA ILE A 132 -7.44 -13.58 19.83
C ILE A 132 -7.88 -12.12 19.95
N ALA A 133 -7.09 -11.30 20.65
CA ALA A 133 -7.33 -9.86 20.70
C ALA A 133 -7.00 -9.20 19.36
N ALA A 134 -7.87 -8.31 18.87
CA ALA A 134 -7.71 -7.51 17.67
C ALA A 134 -7.60 -6.02 17.99
#